data_19473e449a8e797040404862920d69e7
#
_entry.id   19473e449a8e797040404862920d69e7
#
_cell.length_a   1.000
_cell.length_b   1.000
_cell.length_c   1.000
_cell.angle_alpha   90.00
_cell.angle_beta   90.00
_cell.angle_gamma   90.00
#
_symmetry.space_group_name_H-M   'P 1'
#
loop_
_entity.id
_entity.type
_entity.pdbx_description
1 polymer ?
#
loop_
_entity_poly.entity_id
_entity_poly.type
_entity_poly.pdbx_seq_one_letter_code
_entity_poly.pdbx_strand_id
1 'polypeptide(L)'
;MTRGIHGRWVRFAAIAALSMMLAPAAGRADVPAPYPGTKTIETSKPYGALVQSLAAAIKANKMGLVSKASATVGAKSIGKTIPGNMVLMVFRPDFAIRMLKASVPAGIEAPIRFYITENPATGNASLTYRTPSSVFNPYRNAELDAMAAELDVIFAKIASDAVK
;
A
#
# COMPACT_ATOMS: atom_id res chain seq x y z
N MET A 1 30.80 -23.72 -84.42
CA MET A 1 29.54 -24.39 -84.01
C MET A 1 29.52 -24.54 -82.49
N THR A 2 28.38 -24.24 -81.91
CA THR A 2 27.87 -24.51 -80.53
C THR A 2 28.13 -23.44 -79.50
N ARG A 3 27.18 -22.68 -79.36
CA ARG A 3 26.08 -22.39 -78.41
C ARG A 3 26.52 -22.19 -76.99
N GLY A 4 26.36 -20.94 -76.57
CA GLY A 4 26.43 -20.51 -75.20
C GLY A 4 25.22 -20.92 -74.28
N ILE A 5 25.43 -21.01 -73.01
CA ILE A 5 24.37 -21.15 -72.03
C ILE A 5 24.58 -20.03 -70.95
N HIS A 6 23.64 -19.11 -70.98
CA HIS A 6 23.60 -18.05 -69.99
C HIS A 6 23.08 -18.59 -68.64
N GLY A 7 23.93 -18.60 -67.62
CA GLY A 7 23.51 -18.86 -66.21
C GLY A 7 22.99 -17.59 -65.60
N ARG A 8 21.68 -17.56 -65.30
CA ARG A 8 21.04 -16.50 -64.55
C ARG A 8 21.36 -16.68 -63.09
N TRP A 9 22.06 -15.73 -62.47
CA TRP A 9 22.29 -15.65 -61.03
C TRP A 9 21.03 -15.05 -60.34
N VAL A 10 20.28 -15.89 -59.70
CA VAL A 10 19.17 -15.44 -58.80
C VAL A 10 19.77 -15.01 -57.49
N ARG A 11 19.73 -13.72 -57.21
CA ARG A 11 20.10 -13.15 -55.92
C ARG A 11 18.92 -13.32 -54.97
N PHE A 12 19.04 -14.24 -54.01
CA PHE A 12 18.11 -14.31 -52.85
C PHE A 12 18.48 -13.21 -51.88
N ALA A 13 17.64 -12.18 -51.79
CA ALA A 13 17.67 -11.20 -50.72
C ALA A 13 17.04 -11.84 -49.46
N ALA A 14 17.84 -12.18 -48.49
CA ALA A 14 17.36 -12.62 -47.18
C ALA A 14 16.86 -11.39 -46.42
N ILE A 15 15.54 -11.25 -46.31
CA ILE A 15 14.90 -10.27 -45.43
C ILE A 15 14.92 -10.86 -44.00
N ALA A 16 15.86 -10.39 -43.19
CA ALA A 16 15.87 -10.68 -41.74
C ALA A 16 14.76 -9.85 -41.06
N ALA A 17 13.62 -10.47 -40.83
CA ALA A 17 12.57 -9.88 -40.00
C ALA A 17 13.01 -9.87 -38.52
N LEU A 18 13.43 -8.70 -38.03
CA LEU A 18 13.73 -8.46 -36.63
C LEU A 18 12.41 -8.41 -35.86
N SER A 19 11.96 -9.56 -35.37
CA SER A 19 10.80 -9.65 -34.50
C SER A 19 11.15 -9.08 -33.12
N MET A 20 10.84 -7.80 -32.94
CA MET A 20 10.92 -7.12 -31.62
C MET A 20 9.84 -7.70 -30.72
N MET A 21 10.21 -8.68 -29.88
CA MET A 21 9.33 -9.20 -28.84
C MET A 21 9.10 -8.09 -27.82
N LEU A 22 7.97 -7.40 -27.96
CA LEU A 22 7.42 -6.55 -26.90
C LEU A 22 7.02 -7.49 -25.75
N ALA A 23 7.89 -7.65 -24.75
CA ALA A 23 7.50 -8.29 -23.51
C ALA A 23 6.34 -7.47 -22.91
N PRO A 24 5.18 -8.09 -22.62
CA PRO A 24 4.14 -7.36 -21.91
C PRO A 24 4.72 -6.93 -20.56
N ALA A 25 4.79 -5.63 -20.33
CA ALA A 25 4.98 -5.10 -19.00
C ALA A 25 3.86 -5.72 -18.17
N ALA A 26 4.20 -6.62 -17.26
CA ALA A 26 3.26 -7.15 -16.27
C ALA A 26 2.81 -5.98 -15.42
N GLY A 27 1.82 -5.26 -15.91
CA GLY A 27 1.09 -4.27 -15.15
C GLY A 27 0.57 -4.99 -13.92
N ARG A 28 1.04 -4.58 -12.75
CA ARG A 28 0.49 -5.01 -11.48
C ARG A 28 -0.99 -4.65 -11.55
N ALA A 29 -1.86 -5.65 -11.69
CA ALA A 29 -3.29 -5.42 -11.63
C ALA A 29 -3.54 -4.74 -10.29
N ASP A 30 -4.03 -3.51 -10.35
CA ASP A 30 -4.43 -2.74 -9.17
C ASP A 30 -5.58 -3.53 -8.55
N VAL A 31 -5.28 -4.36 -7.55
CA VAL A 31 -6.31 -5.11 -6.84
C VAL A 31 -7.06 -4.08 -6.02
N PRO A 32 -8.31 -3.76 -6.38
CA PRO A 32 -9.06 -2.75 -5.66
C PRO A 32 -9.15 -3.15 -4.19
N ALA A 33 -8.92 -2.18 -3.30
CA ALA A 33 -9.08 -2.40 -1.88
C ALA A 33 -10.50 -2.92 -1.60
N PRO A 34 -10.66 -4.07 -0.92
CA PRO A 34 -11.95 -4.77 -0.82
C PRO A 34 -12.98 -4.03 0.02
N TYR A 35 -12.56 -3.00 0.76
CA TYR A 35 -13.43 -2.27 1.69
C TYR A 35 -13.54 -0.79 1.32
N PRO A 36 -14.77 -0.23 1.35
CA PRO A 36 -14.99 1.21 1.20
C PRO A 36 -14.15 2.01 2.21
N GLY A 37 -13.75 3.21 1.83
CA GLY A 37 -12.95 4.09 2.70
C GLY A 37 -11.48 3.73 2.83
N THR A 38 -10.99 2.75 2.11
CA THR A 38 -9.55 2.49 2.01
C THR A 38 -8.87 3.59 1.20
N LYS A 39 -7.81 4.16 1.78
CA LYS A 39 -6.95 5.17 1.16
C LYS A 39 -5.55 4.59 1.01
N THR A 40 -4.98 4.69 -0.18
CA THR A 40 -3.59 4.34 -0.46
C THR A 40 -2.88 5.54 -1.04
N ILE A 41 -1.70 5.86 -0.51
CA ILE A 41 -0.85 6.97 -0.93
C ILE A 41 0.48 6.37 -1.34
N GLU A 42 0.79 6.44 -2.63
CA GLU A 42 2.10 6.09 -3.16
C GLU A 42 3.10 7.19 -2.81
N THR A 43 4.32 6.80 -2.43
CA THR A 43 5.38 7.75 -2.08
C THR A 43 6.67 7.45 -2.84
N SER A 44 7.58 8.42 -2.89
CA SER A 44 8.97 8.22 -3.31
C SER A 44 9.90 7.85 -2.14
N LYS A 45 9.36 7.76 -0.90
CA LYS A 45 10.17 7.42 0.27
C LYS A 45 10.50 5.94 0.27
N PRO A 46 11.76 5.57 0.60
CA PRO A 46 12.11 4.19 0.92
C PRO A 46 11.29 3.67 2.11
N TYR A 47 11.05 2.38 2.12
CA TYR A 47 10.24 1.72 3.14
C TYR A 47 10.60 2.10 4.60
N GLY A 48 11.89 2.01 4.96
CA GLY A 48 12.34 2.35 6.31
C GLY A 48 12.11 3.82 6.68
N ALA A 49 12.27 4.73 5.72
CA ALA A 49 12.03 6.15 5.92
C ALA A 49 10.54 6.45 6.14
N LEU A 50 9.65 5.82 5.37
CA LEU A 50 8.20 5.99 5.56
C LEU A 50 7.74 5.44 6.92
N VAL A 51 8.26 4.30 7.37
CA VAL A 51 7.97 3.76 8.71
C VAL A 51 8.35 4.75 9.82
N GLN A 52 9.53 5.38 9.73
CA GLN A 52 9.98 6.39 10.69
C GLN A 52 9.13 7.66 10.63
N SER A 53 8.88 8.19 9.42
CA SER A 53 8.05 9.37 9.22
C SER A 53 6.64 9.17 9.76
N LEU A 54 6.02 8.01 9.52
CA LEU A 54 4.69 7.71 10.02
C LEU A 54 4.66 7.62 11.55
N ALA A 55 5.65 6.98 12.16
CA ALA A 55 5.74 6.90 13.62
C ALA A 55 5.88 8.31 14.24
N ALA A 56 6.67 9.19 13.64
CA ALA A 56 6.80 10.59 14.07
C ALA A 56 5.49 11.37 13.88
N ALA A 57 4.82 11.21 12.73
CA ALA A 57 3.55 11.86 12.44
C ALA A 57 2.43 11.43 13.40
N ILE A 58 2.35 10.15 13.76
CA ILE A 58 1.40 9.63 14.77
C ILE A 58 1.59 10.38 16.09
N LYS A 59 2.82 10.47 16.59
CA LYS A 59 3.15 11.18 17.83
C LYS A 59 2.85 12.68 17.74
N ALA A 60 3.23 13.32 16.66
CA ALA A 60 3.01 14.76 16.44
C ALA A 60 1.52 15.12 16.43
N ASN A 61 0.67 14.21 15.96
CA ASN A 61 -0.80 14.37 15.96
C ASN A 61 -1.47 13.81 17.24
N LYS A 62 -0.72 13.67 18.32
CA LYS A 62 -1.19 13.28 19.66
C LYS A 62 -1.90 11.92 19.69
N MET A 63 -1.53 11.01 18.77
CA MET A 63 -1.95 9.61 18.83
C MET A 63 -0.85 8.75 19.43
N GLY A 64 -1.22 7.70 20.16
CA GLY A 64 -0.30 6.69 20.66
C GLY A 64 -0.03 5.62 19.61
N LEU A 65 1.24 5.36 19.31
CA LEU A 65 1.65 4.16 18.59
C LEU A 65 1.79 3.02 19.58
N VAL A 66 0.80 2.13 19.63
CA VAL A 66 0.72 1.10 20.69
C VAL A 66 1.27 -0.26 20.28
N SER A 67 1.35 -0.53 18.98
CA SER A 67 1.94 -1.78 18.48
C SER A 67 2.41 -1.63 17.04
N LYS A 68 3.36 -2.52 16.67
CA LYS A 68 3.83 -2.73 15.31
C LYS A 68 3.85 -4.23 15.02
N ALA A 69 3.32 -4.62 13.87
CA ALA A 69 3.41 -6.00 13.38
C ALA A 69 4.07 -5.98 12.00
N SER A 70 5.19 -6.70 11.86
CA SER A 70 5.96 -6.75 10.62
C SER A 70 6.01 -8.17 10.07
N ALA A 71 5.35 -8.41 8.95
CA ALA A 71 5.47 -9.66 8.23
C ALA A 71 6.91 -9.88 7.71
N THR A 72 7.63 -8.80 7.37
CA THR A 72 9.04 -8.85 6.94
C THR A 72 9.94 -9.42 8.04
N VAL A 73 9.75 -8.95 9.29
CA VAL A 73 10.51 -9.47 10.44
C VAL A 73 10.12 -10.93 10.72
N GLY A 74 8.81 -11.23 10.69
CA GLY A 74 8.32 -12.61 10.86
C GLY A 74 8.86 -13.56 9.81
N ALA A 75 8.86 -13.17 8.53
CA ALA A 75 9.42 -13.98 7.45
C ALA A 75 10.91 -14.25 7.67
N LYS A 76 11.68 -13.21 8.06
CA LYS A 76 13.12 -13.35 8.34
C LYS A 76 13.39 -14.35 9.47
N SER A 77 12.55 -14.42 10.50
CA SER A 77 12.73 -15.35 11.62
C SER A 77 12.62 -16.84 11.22
N ILE A 78 11.99 -17.11 10.08
CA ILE A 78 11.84 -18.46 9.50
C ILE A 78 12.67 -18.62 8.20
N GLY A 79 13.71 -17.79 8.01
CA GLY A 79 14.63 -17.88 6.88
C GLY A 79 14.06 -17.44 5.54
N LYS A 80 12.97 -16.66 5.52
CA LYS A 80 12.35 -16.14 4.31
C LYS A 80 12.58 -14.64 4.16
N THR A 81 12.70 -14.19 2.90
CA THR A 81 12.81 -12.77 2.57
C THR A 81 11.58 -12.35 1.77
N ILE A 82 10.93 -11.29 2.22
CA ILE A 82 9.81 -10.64 1.52
C ILE A 82 10.03 -9.13 1.49
N PRO A 83 9.41 -8.39 0.54
CA PRO A 83 9.41 -6.94 0.55
C PRO A 83 8.92 -6.36 1.87
N GLY A 84 9.30 -5.12 2.14
CA GLY A 84 8.91 -4.40 3.36
C GLY A 84 7.41 -4.41 3.57
N ASN A 85 6.99 -4.79 4.78
CA ASN A 85 5.59 -4.96 5.14
C ASN A 85 5.40 -4.74 6.64
N MET A 86 4.58 -3.74 7.02
CA MET A 86 4.35 -3.41 8.43
C MET A 86 2.98 -2.80 8.67
N VAL A 87 2.33 -3.24 9.72
CA VAL A 87 1.14 -2.60 10.30
C VAL A 87 1.58 -1.80 11.53
N LEU A 88 1.15 -0.54 11.62
CA LEU A 88 1.28 0.31 12.79
C LEU A 88 -0.09 0.53 13.41
N MET A 89 -0.25 0.22 14.68
CA MET A 89 -1.52 0.29 15.40
C MET A 89 -1.54 1.54 16.27
N VAL A 90 -2.58 2.35 16.10
CA VAL A 90 -2.73 3.63 16.79
C VAL A 90 -3.94 3.64 17.72
N PHE A 91 -3.77 4.31 18.86
CA PHE A 91 -4.75 4.32 19.93
C PHE A 91 -4.69 5.64 20.69
N ARG A 92 -5.84 6.09 21.22
CA ARG A 92 -5.92 7.22 22.15
C ARG A 92 -7.02 6.95 23.15
N PRO A 93 -6.72 7.00 24.46
CA PRO A 93 -7.65 6.56 25.51
C PRO A 93 -8.98 7.32 25.54
N ASP A 94 -8.98 8.62 25.27
CA ASP A 94 -10.20 9.44 25.26
C ASP A 94 -11.18 9.01 24.17
N PHE A 95 -10.68 8.68 22.96
CA PHE A 95 -11.53 8.12 21.91
C PHE A 95 -12.01 6.70 22.25
N ALA A 96 -11.16 5.88 22.88
CA ALA A 96 -11.56 4.54 23.30
C ALA A 96 -12.70 4.57 24.33
N ILE A 97 -12.64 5.49 25.31
CA ILE A 97 -13.72 5.67 26.30
C ILE A 97 -15.03 6.07 25.61
N ARG A 98 -14.98 7.03 24.68
CA ARG A 98 -16.16 7.46 23.92
C ARG A 98 -16.75 6.31 23.08
N MET A 99 -15.88 5.56 22.38
CA MET A 99 -16.25 4.41 21.57
C MET A 99 -16.98 3.35 22.42
N LEU A 100 -16.39 2.93 23.53
CA LEU A 100 -16.97 1.90 24.39
C LEU A 100 -18.25 2.36 25.09
N LYS A 101 -18.39 3.65 25.38
CA LYS A 101 -19.65 4.22 25.90
C LYS A 101 -20.75 4.16 24.84
N ALA A 102 -20.43 4.43 23.57
CA ALA A 102 -21.38 4.40 22.48
C ALA A 102 -21.72 2.97 22.02
N SER A 103 -20.73 2.07 21.98
CA SER A 103 -20.90 0.68 21.55
C SER A 103 -19.75 -0.20 22.02
N VAL A 104 -20.00 -1.07 22.99
CA VAL A 104 -18.99 -2.05 23.43
C VAL A 104 -18.52 -2.98 22.29
N PRO A 105 -19.40 -3.50 21.41
CA PRO A 105 -18.97 -4.32 20.28
C PRO A 105 -18.00 -3.61 19.32
N ALA A 106 -18.07 -2.28 19.20
CA ALA A 106 -17.15 -1.52 18.34
C ALA A 106 -15.69 -1.56 18.85
N GLY A 107 -15.46 -1.99 20.07
CA GLY A 107 -14.11 -2.15 20.64
C GLY A 107 -13.21 -3.10 19.87
N ILE A 108 -13.75 -4.03 19.07
CA ILE A 108 -12.97 -4.93 18.22
C ILE A 108 -12.19 -4.19 17.12
N GLU A 109 -12.62 -2.99 16.75
CA GLU A 109 -11.97 -2.19 15.70
C GLU A 109 -10.73 -1.45 16.22
N ALA A 110 -10.58 -1.31 17.53
CA ALA A 110 -9.42 -0.62 18.13
C ALA A 110 -8.33 -1.64 18.55
N PRO A 111 -7.05 -1.31 18.35
CA PRO A 111 -6.50 -0.10 17.74
C PRO A 111 -6.70 -0.03 16.22
N ILE A 112 -7.03 1.16 15.69
CA ILE A 112 -7.08 1.39 14.25
C ILE A 112 -5.66 1.39 13.68
N ARG A 113 -5.49 1.13 12.38
CA ARG A 113 -4.16 0.83 11.84
C ARG A 113 -3.84 1.58 10.55
N PHE A 114 -2.54 1.85 10.41
CA PHE A 114 -1.88 2.17 9.16
C PHE A 114 -1.08 0.96 8.67
N TYR A 115 -0.96 0.80 7.36
CA TYR A 115 -0.25 -0.28 6.73
C TYR A 115 0.76 0.28 5.73
N ILE A 116 2.01 -0.17 5.80
CA ILE A 116 3.08 0.23 4.89
C ILE A 116 3.55 -1.01 4.12
N THR A 117 3.64 -0.87 2.80
CA THR A 117 4.20 -1.87 1.90
C THR A 117 5.30 -1.28 1.06
N GLU A 118 6.29 -2.09 0.74
CA GLU A 118 7.37 -1.76 -0.19
C GLU A 118 7.03 -2.26 -1.59
N ASN A 119 7.28 -1.43 -2.60
CA ASN A 119 7.29 -1.87 -3.99
C ASN A 119 8.65 -2.53 -4.28
N PRO A 120 8.71 -3.83 -4.56
CA PRO A 120 9.98 -4.54 -4.74
C PRO A 120 10.77 -4.10 -5.97
N ALA A 121 10.11 -3.48 -6.95
CA ALA A 121 10.78 -3.00 -8.17
C ALA A 121 11.51 -1.67 -7.95
N THR A 122 11.03 -0.81 -7.04
CA THR A 122 11.57 0.54 -6.85
C THR A 122 12.16 0.77 -5.46
N GLY A 123 11.83 -0.05 -4.46
CA GLY A 123 12.15 0.17 -3.06
C GLY A 123 11.30 1.27 -2.39
N ASN A 124 10.45 1.95 -3.15
CA ASN A 124 9.54 2.95 -2.63
C ASN A 124 8.39 2.31 -1.86
N ALA A 125 7.82 3.05 -0.94
CA ALA A 125 6.76 2.54 -0.10
C ALA A 125 5.42 3.24 -0.31
N SER A 126 4.35 2.51 -0.05
CA SER A 126 2.97 2.98 -0.06
C SER A 126 2.40 2.96 1.36
N LEU A 127 1.61 3.98 1.69
CA LEU A 127 0.89 4.10 2.95
C LEU A 127 -0.60 3.82 2.70
N THR A 128 -1.15 2.83 3.37
CA THR A 128 -2.57 2.48 3.27
C THR A 128 -3.24 2.56 4.63
N TYR A 129 -4.47 3.07 4.67
CA TYR A 129 -5.33 3.02 5.86
C TYR A 129 -6.80 3.03 5.45
N ARG A 130 -7.66 2.57 6.34
CA ARG A 130 -9.12 2.77 6.23
C ARG A 130 -9.51 4.01 7.00
N THR A 131 -10.39 4.83 6.43
CA THR A 131 -10.94 5.97 7.17
C THR A 131 -11.67 5.47 8.42
N PRO A 132 -11.46 6.08 9.59
CA PRO A 132 -12.24 5.77 10.79
C PRO A 132 -13.75 5.72 10.56
N SER A 133 -14.31 6.66 9.80
CA SER A 133 -15.73 6.61 9.43
C SER A 133 -16.12 5.32 8.73
N SER A 134 -15.30 4.79 7.82
CA SER A 134 -15.60 3.52 7.14
C SER A 134 -15.49 2.31 8.07
N VAL A 135 -14.69 2.41 9.12
CA VAL A 135 -14.52 1.35 10.13
C VAL A 135 -15.73 1.27 11.03
N PHE A 136 -16.24 2.41 11.50
CA PHE A 136 -17.33 2.47 12.49
C PHE A 136 -18.74 2.54 11.89
N ASN A 137 -18.91 2.97 10.64
CA ASN A 137 -20.22 3.06 9.97
C ASN A 137 -21.09 1.78 10.04
N PRO A 138 -20.54 0.56 9.97
CA PRO A 138 -21.35 -0.66 10.10
C PRO A 138 -22.11 -0.81 11.42
N TYR A 139 -21.68 -0.13 12.47
CA TYR A 139 -22.33 -0.15 13.80
C TYR A 139 -23.59 0.71 13.87
N ARG A 140 -23.82 1.59 12.89
CA ARG A 140 -25.01 2.44 12.74
C ARG A 140 -25.35 3.20 14.02
N ASN A 141 -24.36 3.86 14.59
CA ASN A 141 -24.46 4.60 15.85
C ASN A 141 -23.97 6.04 15.65
N ALA A 142 -24.86 7.01 15.88
CA ALA A 142 -24.57 8.42 15.64
C ALA A 142 -23.40 8.98 16.48
N GLU A 143 -23.21 8.48 17.72
CA GLU A 143 -22.09 8.90 18.56
C GLU A 143 -20.76 8.35 18.02
N LEU A 144 -20.76 7.12 17.49
CA LEU A 144 -19.58 6.57 16.79
C LEU A 144 -19.29 7.32 15.50
N ASP A 145 -20.31 7.67 14.71
CA ASP A 145 -20.15 8.40 13.45
C ASP A 145 -19.53 9.79 13.71
N ALA A 146 -20.00 10.51 14.73
CA ALA A 146 -19.44 11.80 15.13
C ALA A 146 -17.97 11.67 15.58
N MET A 147 -17.66 10.68 16.41
CA MET A 147 -16.31 10.40 16.88
C MET A 147 -15.39 10.01 15.69
N ALA A 148 -15.89 9.19 14.78
CA ALA A 148 -15.14 8.73 13.62
C ALA A 148 -14.79 9.88 12.66
N ALA A 149 -15.70 10.84 12.48
CA ALA A 149 -15.43 12.04 11.66
C ALA A 149 -14.28 12.89 12.24
N GLU A 150 -14.19 13.01 13.58
CA GLU A 150 -13.04 13.67 14.22
C GLU A 150 -11.73 12.90 13.95
N LEU A 151 -11.78 11.57 14.05
CA LEU A 151 -10.63 10.71 13.77
C LEU A 151 -10.23 10.74 12.31
N ASP A 152 -11.15 10.89 11.36
CA ASP A 152 -10.85 11.03 9.92
C ASP A 152 -9.92 12.21 9.65
N VAL A 153 -10.16 13.35 10.31
CA VAL A 153 -9.31 14.55 10.19
C VAL A 153 -7.90 14.26 10.72
N ILE A 154 -7.82 13.59 11.88
CA ILE A 154 -6.52 13.23 12.50
C ILE A 154 -5.77 12.25 11.60
N PHE A 155 -6.43 11.21 11.08
CA PHE A 155 -5.81 10.20 10.23
C PHE A 155 -5.33 10.78 8.90
N ALA A 156 -6.14 11.62 8.26
CA ALA A 156 -5.74 12.32 7.05
C ALA A 156 -4.51 13.21 7.28
N LYS A 157 -4.46 13.89 8.44
CA LYS A 157 -3.30 14.71 8.80
C LYS A 157 -2.05 13.86 9.05
N ILE A 158 -2.17 12.78 9.81
CA ILE A 158 -1.06 11.84 10.04
C ILE A 158 -0.52 11.31 8.70
N ALA A 159 -1.40 10.89 7.80
CA ALA A 159 -1.01 10.39 6.49
C ALA A 159 -0.29 11.46 5.66
N SER A 160 -0.85 12.69 5.62
CA SER A 160 -0.23 13.82 4.92
C SER A 160 1.16 14.18 5.49
N ASP A 161 1.31 14.20 6.82
CA ASP A 161 2.59 14.53 7.47
C ASP A 161 3.64 13.42 7.24
N ALA A 162 3.21 12.15 7.19
CA ALA A 162 4.11 11.02 6.99
C ALA A 162 4.72 10.96 5.59
N VAL A 163 3.98 11.38 4.56
CA VAL A 163 4.41 11.26 3.15
C VAL A 163 5.20 12.47 2.64
N LYS A 164 5.21 13.58 3.35
CA LYS A 164 6.09 14.74 3.07
C LYS A 164 7.55 14.37 3.33
#